data_df669225a776b4f081b4f36409b92e75
#
_entry.id   df669225a776b4f081b4f36409b92e75
#
_cell.length_a   1.000
_cell.length_b   1.000
_cell.length_c   1.000
_cell.angle_alpha   90.00
_cell.angle_beta   90.00
_cell.angle_gamma   90.00
#
_symmetry.space_group_name_H-M   'P 1'
#
loop_
_entity.id
_entity.type
_entity.pdbx_description
1 polymer ?
#
loop_
_entity_poly.entity_id
_entity_poly.type
_entity_poly.pdbx_seq_one_letter_code
_entity_poly.pdbx_strand_id
1 'polypeptide(L)'
;MDPVKIQELEDQLGHPFNDKRLLIRALTHPTFSNVESMKKGEAKRDCPHQETYTTLGDAILKADLILLLVDCDVKTKGNITILKEDLEKNLKLADVGERLKLLENNLILHKIGNETKVQEGAVTYRSDTVEAIIAAIFIDSGDSMAETKKCIKKIFGPEFDELKKKLLNPQ
;
A
#
# COMPACT_ATOMS: atom_id res chain seq x y z
N MET A 1 8.07 -15.48 6.48
CA MET A 1 7.40 -14.37 7.19
C MET A 1 6.83 -14.87 8.50
N ASP A 2 6.87 -14.04 9.53
CA ASP A 2 6.33 -14.37 10.85
C ASP A 2 4.77 -14.33 10.80
N PRO A 3 4.05 -15.43 11.10
CA PRO A 3 2.60 -15.46 11.03
C PRO A 3 1.91 -14.46 11.97
N VAL A 4 2.51 -14.17 13.13
CA VAL A 4 1.97 -13.20 14.09
C VAL A 4 1.98 -11.81 13.49
N LYS A 5 3.10 -11.41 12.88
CA LYS A 5 3.22 -10.10 12.23
C LYS A 5 2.31 -9.95 11.00
N ILE A 6 2.05 -11.02 10.29
CA ILE A 6 1.07 -11.04 9.19
C ILE A 6 -0.34 -10.80 9.73
N GLN A 7 -0.71 -11.47 10.82
CA GLN A 7 -2.02 -11.27 11.46
C GLN A 7 -2.17 -9.83 11.98
N GLU A 8 -1.13 -9.29 12.64
CA GLU A 8 -1.12 -7.89 13.09
C GLU A 8 -1.32 -6.91 11.92
N LEU A 9 -0.69 -7.17 10.77
CA LEU A 9 -0.87 -6.36 9.58
C LEU A 9 -2.31 -6.43 9.07
N GLU A 10 -2.89 -7.63 8.97
CA GLU A 10 -4.30 -7.81 8.57
C GLU A 10 -5.27 -7.07 9.48
N ASP A 11 -5.02 -7.13 10.79
CA ASP A 11 -5.82 -6.41 11.78
C ASP A 11 -5.71 -4.89 11.57
N GLN A 12 -4.51 -4.37 11.28
CA GLN A 12 -4.31 -2.95 10.96
C GLN A 12 -4.99 -2.55 9.66
N LEU A 13 -4.92 -3.39 8.62
CA LEU A 13 -5.60 -3.18 7.35
C LEU A 13 -7.12 -3.25 7.48
N GLY A 14 -7.63 -4.05 8.43
CA GLY A 14 -9.06 -4.36 8.57
C GLY A 14 -9.54 -5.35 7.51
N HIS A 15 -8.62 -6.17 6.98
CA HIS A 15 -8.91 -7.16 5.94
C HIS A 15 -8.17 -8.48 6.24
N PRO A 16 -8.86 -9.50 6.73
CA PRO A 16 -8.32 -10.84 6.80
C PRO A 16 -8.29 -11.43 5.38
N PHE A 17 -7.11 -11.77 4.87
CA PHE A 17 -6.97 -12.33 3.52
C PHE A 17 -7.47 -13.78 3.47
N ASN A 18 -8.36 -14.07 2.52
CA ASN A 18 -8.78 -15.43 2.18
C ASN A 18 -7.63 -16.18 1.50
N ASP A 19 -6.91 -15.50 0.60
CA ASP A 19 -5.70 -16.02 -0.03
C ASP A 19 -4.46 -15.23 0.41
N LYS A 20 -3.76 -15.75 1.41
CA LYS A 20 -2.52 -15.16 1.93
C LYS A 20 -1.43 -14.97 0.88
N ARG A 21 -1.48 -15.72 -0.25
CA ARG A 21 -0.49 -15.59 -1.33
C ARG A 21 -0.57 -14.21 -1.98
N LEU A 22 -1.75 -13.58 -2.02
CA LEU A 22 -1.95 -12.23 -2.55
C LEU A 22 -1.20 -11.20 -1.69
N LEU A 23 -1.35 -11.28 -0.37
CA LEU A 23 -0.61 -10.42 0.56
C LEU A 23 0.90 -10.65 0.46
N ILE A 24 1.34 -11.92 0.45
CA ILE A 24 2.77 -12.26 0.32
C ILE A 24 3.35 -11.68 -0.99
N ARG A 25 2.61 -11.76 -2.09
CA ARG A 25 3.01 -11.15 -3.36
C ARG A 25 3.15 -9.63 -3.25
N ALA A 26 2.19 -8.95 -2.62
CA ALA A 26 2.24 -7.51 -2.37
C ALA A 26 3.45 -7.09 -1.51
N LEU A 27 3.87 -7.95 -0.59
CA LEU A 27 5.02 -7.75 0.28
C LEU A 27 6.35 -8.19 -0.35
N THR A 28 6.36 -8.73 -1.57
CA THR A 28 7.57 -9.24 -2.23
C THR A 28 8.10 -8.21 -3.23
N HIS A 29 9.21 -7.55 -2.89
CA HIS A 29 9.87 -6.61 -3.78
C HIS A 29 10.58 -7.33 -4.95
N PRO A 30 10.66 -6.75 -6.17
CA PRO A 30 11.31 -7.36 -7.32
C PRO A 30 12.74 -7.83 -7.08
N THR A 31 13.52 -7.12 -6.26
CA THR A 31 14.91 -7.51 -5.93
C THR A 31 14.98 -8.85 -5.20
N PHE A 32 14.00 -9.19 -4.37
CA PHE A 32 13.93 -10.49 -3.71
C PHE A 32 13.66 -11.60 -4.74
N SER A 33 12.67 -11.39 -5.59
CA SER A 33 12.29 -12.32 -6.67
C SER A 33 13.47 -12.63 -7.59
N ASN A 34 14.20 -11.61 -8.04
CA ASN A 34 15.35 -11.77 -8.93
C ASN A 34 16.46 -12.62 -8.30
N VAL A 35 16.79 -12.41 -7.03
CA VAL A 35 17.85 -13.18 -6.34
C VAL A 35 17.44 -14.63 -6.10
N GLU A 36 16.20 -14.87 -5.68
CA GLU A 36 15.70 -16.23 -5.46
C GLU A 36 15.61 -17.03 -6.77
N SER A 37 15.26 -16.38 -7.88
CA SER A 37 15.26 -16.99 -9.22
C SER A 37 16.67 -17.40 -9.68
N MET A 38 17.71 -16.65 -9.29
CA MET A 38 19.10 -16.94 -9.64
C MET A 38 19.73 -18.08 -8.83
N LYS A 39 19.30 -18.28 -7.57
CA LYS A 39 19.93 -19.26 -6.66
C LYS A 39 19.63 -20.73 -6.98
N LYS A 40 18.57 -21.02 -7.72
CA LYS A 40 18.04 -22.38 -7.81
C LYS A 40 18.48 -23.19 -9.02
N GLY A 41 19.33 -22.66 -9.93
CA GLY A 41 19.92 -23.44 -11.07
C GLY A 41 18.91 -24.20 -11.95
N GLU A 42 17.65 -24.16 -11.57
CA GLU A 42 16.50 -24.72 -12.27
C GLU A 42 15.80 -23.61 -13.07
N ALA A 43 15.12 -23.97 -14.15
CA ALA A 43 14.32 -23.05 -14.95
C ALA A 43 13.59 -22.06 -14.05
N LYS A 44 13.76 -20.73 -14.33
CA LYS A 44 13.17 -19.60 -13.58
C LYS A 44 11.86 -20.01 -12.90
N ARG A 45 11.90 -20.33 -11.61
CA ARG A 45 10.66 -20.46 -10.85
C ARG A 45 10.07 -19.07 -10.76
N ASP A 46 8.88 -18.94 -11.28
CA ASP A 46 8.08 -17.73 -11.17
C ASP A 46 7.95 -17.40 -9.67
N CYS A 47 8.66 -16.36 -9.22
CA CYS A 47 8.52 -15.82 -7.89
C CYS A 47 7.70 -14.53 -8.04
N PRO A 48 6.36 -14.58 -7.88
CA PRO A 48 5.50 -13.43 -8.06
C PRO A 48 5.92 -12.29 -7.12
N HIS A 49 6.01 -11.09 -7.67
CA HIS A 49 6.37 -9.88 -6.92
C HIS A 49 5.35 -8.75 -7.14
N GLN A 50 5.54 -7.66 -6.40
CA GLN A 50 4.55 -6.59 -6.26
C GLN A 50 4.37 -5.69 -7.48
N GLU A 51 5.28 -5.64 -8.45
CA GLU A 51 5.35 -4.61 -9.50
C GLU A 51 4.01 -4.36 -10.23
N THR A 52 3.33 -5.42 -10.67
CA THR A 52 2.01 -5.27 -11.31
C THR A 52 0.92 -4.85 -10.32
N TYR A 53 1.07 -5.23 -9.05
CA TYR A 53 0.14 -4.84 -7.99
C TYR A 53 0.31 -3.37 -7.62
N THR A 54 1.54 -2.84 -7.61
CA THR A 54 1.80 -1.41 -7.42
C THR A 54 1.03 -0.59 -8.45
N THR A 55 1.13 -0.95 -9.75
CA THR A 55 0.39 -0.24 -10.81
C THR A 55 -1.13 -0.31 -10.65
N LEU A 56 -1.67 -1.49 -10.31
CA LEU A 56 -3.10 -1.67 -10.09
C LEU A 56 -3.56 -0.90 -8.84
N GLY A 57 -2.79 -1.00 -7.76
CA GLY A 57 -3.11 -0.36 -6.49
C GLY A 57 -3.10 1.17 -6.57
N ASP A 58 -2.15 1.75 -7.31
CA ASP A 58 -2.12 3.19 -7.59
C ASP A 58 -3.41 3.66 -8.28
N ALA A 59 -3.88 2.91 -9.28
CA ALA A 59 -5.12 3.26 -9.99
C ALA A 59 -6.37 3.15 -9.08
N ILE A 60 -6.44 2.10 -8.26
CA ILE A 60 -7.53 1.88 -7.30
C ILE A 60 -7.50 2.95 -6.22
N LEU A 61 -6.34 3.23 -5.63
CA LEU A 61 -6.15 4.27 -4.63
C LEU A 61 -6.65 5.62 -5.12
N LYS A 62 -6.27 6.02 -6.34
CA LYS A 62 -6.73 7.27 -6.95
C LYS A 62 -8.25 7.34 -7.07
N ALA A 63 -8.89 6.27 -7.50
CA ALA A 63 -10.34 6.19 -7.61
C ALA A 63 -11.01 6.27 -6.23
N ASP A 64 -10.53 5.50 -5.25
CA ASP A 64 -11.08 5.48 -3.89
C ASP A 64 -10.88 6.80 -3.14
N LEU A 65 -9.72 7.47 -3.32
CA LEU A 65 -9.49 8.81 -2.77
C LEU A 65 -10.50 9.83 -3.31
N ILE A 66 -10.79 9.80 -4.62
CA ILE A 66 -11.81 10.66 -5.21
C ILE A 66 -13.19 10.37 -4.59
N LEU A 67 -13.57 9.10 -4.47
CA LEU A 67 -14.84 8.71 -3.86
C LEU A 67 -14.94 9.16 -2.41
N LEU A 68 -13.87 9.05 -1.63
CA LEU A 68 -13.83 9.52 -0.24
C LEU A 68 -13.92 11.03 -0.14
N LEU A 69 -13.30 11.80 -1.04
CA LEU A 69 -13.41 13.25 -1.10
C LEU A 69 -14.81 13.70 -1.48
N VAL A 70 -15.48 13.00 -2.40
CA VAL A 70 -16.90 13.23 -2.74
C VAL A 70 -17.80 12.94 -1.53
N ASP A 71 -17.56 11.84 -0.81
CA ASP A 71 -18.30 11.51 0.42
C ASP A 71 -18.09 12.58 1.53
N CYS A 72 -16.95 13.29 1.51
CA CYS A 72 -16.66 14.42 2.39
C CYS A 72 -17.23 15.75 1.90
N ASP A 73 -18.09 15.73 0.86
CA ASP A 73 -18.75 16.91 0.29
C ASP A 73 -17.78 17.94 -0.32
N VAL A 74 -16.65 17.51 -0.86
CA VAL A 74 -15.74 18.38 -1.61
C VAL A 74 -16.40 18.79 -2.94
N LYS A 75 -16.77 20.06 -3.07
CA LYS A 75 -17.68 20.56 -4.11
C LYS A 75 -17.05 20.76 -5.49
N THR A 76 -15.76 21.00 -5.58
CA THR A 76 -15.15 21.43 -6.84
C THR A 76 -14.09 20.46 -7.35
N LYS A 77 -14.02 20.35 -8.69
CA LYS A 77 -12.98 19.57 -9.37
C LYS A 77 -11.57 19.99 -8.91
N GLY A 78 -11.32 21.30 -8.81
CA GLY A 78 -10.02 21.83 -8.40
C GLY A 78 -9.62 21.36 -7.01
N ASN A 79 -10.53 21.45 -6.03
CA ASN A 79 -10.27 20.99 -4.67
C ASN A 79 -10.04 19.48 -4.61
N ILE A 80 -10.85 18.68 -5.33
CA ILE A 80 -10.65 17.23 -5.42
C ILE A 80 -9.25 16.93 -5.97
N THR A 81 -8.83 17.60 -7.05
CA THR A 81 -7.51 17.39 -7.65
C THR A 81 -6.39 17.69 -6.66
N ILE A 82 -6.41 18.86 -6.03
CA ILE A 82 -5.36 19.29 -5.08
C ILE A 82 -5.27 18.32 -3.89
N LEU A 83 -6.41 17.98 -3.29
CA LEU A 83 -6.45 17.13 -2.10
C LEU A 83 -6.07 15.69 -2.41
N LYS A 84 -6.51 15.16 -3.56
CA LYS A 84 -6.11 13.84 -4.04
C LYS A 84 -4.60 13.77 -4.28
N GLU A 85 -4.05 14.74 -5.01
CA GLU A 85 -2.60 14.81 -5.28
C GLU A 85 -1.76 14.91 -4.00
N ASP A 86 -2.28 15.55 -2.95
CA ASP A 86 -1.59 15.61 -1.66
C ASP A 86 -1.59 14.25 -0.94
N LEU A 87 -2.71 13.52 -1.00
CA LEU A 87 -2.87 12.20 -0.36
C LEU A 87 -2.11 11.08 -1.08
N GLU A 88 -1.94 11.16 -2.40
CA GLU A 88 -1.25 10.13 -3.21
C GLU A 88 0.26 10.32 -3.34
N LYS A 89 0.84 11.34 -2.69
CA LYS A 89 2.30 11.55 -2.70
C LYS A 89 3.02 10.36 -2.06
N ASN A 90 4.13 9.94 -2.69
CA ASN A 90 4.96 8.86 -2.16
C ASN A 90 5.35 9.05 -0.68
N LEU A 91 5.58 10.29 -0.25
CA LEU A 91 5.85 10.59 1.16
C LEU A 91 4.68 10.24 2.06
N LYS A 92 3.45 10.59 1.67
CA LYS A 92 2.24 10.25 2.44
C LYS A 92 1.99 8.74 2.47
N LEU A 93 2.19 8.07 1.34
CA LEU A 93 2.12 6.60 1.28
C LEU A 93 3.21 5.95 2.14
N ALA A 94 4.42 6.52 2.14
CA ALA A 94 5.51 6.05 2.99
C ALA A 94 5.19 6.23 4.49
N ASP A 95 4.55 7.33 4.89
CA ASP A 95 4.08 7.55 6.27
C ASP A 95 3.04 6.48 6.67
N VAL A 96 2.12 6.12 5.76
CA VAL A 96 1.21 4.98 5.96
C VAL A 96 1.98 3.69 6.14
N GLY A 97 2.95 3.40 5.27
CA GLY A 97 3.80 2.20 5.34
C GLY A 97 4.63 2.14 6.63
N GLU A 98 5.07 3.27 7.16
CA GLU A 98 5.76 3.37 8.45
C GLU A 98 4.82 3.04 9.62
N ARG A 99 3.59 3.57 9.63
CA ARG A 99 2.58 3.21 10.64
C ARG A 99 2.21 1.74 10.62
N LEU A 100 2.17 1.13 9.43
CA LEU A 100 2.00 -0.31 9.26
C LEU A 100 3.26 -1.12 9.63
N LYS A 101 4.37 -0.46 9.97
CA LYS A 101 5.66 -1.05 10.35
C LYS A 101 6.21 -2.02 9.30
N LEU A 102 6.03 -1.70 8.01
CA LEU A 102 6.34 -2.63 6.91
C LEU A 102 7.82 -3.01 6.84
N LEU A 103 8.74 -2.05 7.03
CA LEU A 103 10.18 -2.29 7.07
C LEU A 103 10.63 -2.73 8.48
N GLU A 104 10.14 -2.09 9.53
CA GLU A 104 10.51 -2.32 10.93
C GLU A 104 10.20 -3.76 11.38
N ASN A 105 9.10 -4.31 10.90
CA ASN A 105 8.71 -5.70 11.13
C ASN A 105 9.32 -6.70 10.14
N ASN A 106 10.17 -6.25 9.21
CA ASN A 106 10.71 -7.05 8.11
C ASN A 106 9.62 -7.76 7.29
N LEU A 107 8.51 -7.06 7.04
CA LEU A 107 7.40 -7.58 6.25
C LEU A 107 7.71 -7.47 4.74
N ILE A 108 8.44 -6.43 4.31
CA ILE A 108 8.86 -6.31 2.91
C ILE A 108 10.01 -7.29 2.64
N LEU A 109 9.75 -8.28 1.80
CA LEU A 109 10.78 -9.19 1.32
C LEU A 109 11.61 -8.49 0.23
N HIS A 110 12.86 -8.16 0.55
CA HIS A 110 13.81 -7.53 -0.37
C HIS A 110 15.22 -8.12 -0.24
N LYS A 111 16.06 -7.93 -1.26
CA LYS A 111 17.47 -8.29 -1.28
C LYS A 111 18.30 -7.10 -1.74
N ILE A 112 18.26 -6.04 -0.95
CA ILE A 112 18.97 -4.80 -1.24
C ILE A 112 20.16 -4.71 -0.28
N GLY A 113 21.32 -4.73 -0.84
CA GLY A 113 22.69 -4.69 -0.33
C GLY A 113 22.89 -4.48 1.19
N ASN A 114 22.99 -3.25 1.63
CA ASN A 114 23.23 -2.89 3.03
C ASN A 114 22.12 -1.99 3.57
N GLU A 115 22.10 -1.80 4.88
CA GLU A 115 21.10 -0.97 5.58
C GLU A 115 21.01 0.47 5.02
N THR A 116 22.14 1.05 4.61
CA THR A 116 22.15 2.40 4.00
C THR A 116 21.31 2.47 2.74
N LYS A 117 21.43 1.48 1.82
CA LYS A 117 20.60 1.43 0.60
C LYS A 117 19.13 1.17 0.88
N VAL A 118 18.83 0.42 1.93
CA VAL A 118 17.44 0.23 2.37
C VAL A 118 16.86 1.54 2.89
N GLN A 119 17.62 2.30 3.67
CA GLN A 119 17.18 3.60 4.17
C GLN A 119 17.01 4.64 3.05
N GLU A 120 17.93 4.69 2.08
CA GLU A 120 17.81 5.56 0.91
C GLU A 120 16.56 5.26 0.08
N GLY A 121 16.18 3.99 -0.03
CA GLY A 121 14.99 3.53 -0.76
C GLY A 121 13.72 3.43 0.09
N ALA A 122 13.77 3.72 1.39
CA ALA A 122 12.69 3.41 2.33
C ALA A 122 11.34 4.04 1.94
N VAL A 123 11.34 5.27 1.44
CA VAL A 123 10.13 5.95 0.95
C VAL A 123 9.50 5.14 -0.18
N THR A 124 10.27 4.81 -1.23
CA THR A 124 9.79 4.05 -2.38
C THR A 124 9.33 2.64 -1.98
N TYR A 125 10.09 1.94 -1.13
CA TYR A 125 9.69 0.59 -0.69
C TYR A 125 8.39 0.59 0.07
N ARG A 126 8.17 1.57 0.95
CA ARG A 126 6.93 1.70 1.71
C ARG A 126 5.77 2.10 0.80
N SER A 127 5.94 3.14 -0.05
CA SER A 127 4.88 3.60 -0.94
C SER A 127 4.42 2.52 -1.92
N ASP A 128 5.35 1.90 -2.64
CA ASP A 128 5.04 0.83 -3.59
C ASP A 128 4.36 -0.37 -2.92
N THR A 129 4.79 -0.71 -1.68
CA THR A 129 4.19 -1.81 -0.94
C THR A 129 2.78 -1.46 -0.45
N VAL A 130 2.51 -0.22 -0.05
CA VAL A 130 1.15 0.22 0.32
C VAL A 130 0.22 0.13 -0.88
N GLU A 131 0.63 0.60 -2.06
CA GLU A 131 -0.14 0.45 -3.29
C GLU A 131 -0.38 -1.03 -3.62
N ALA A 132 0.66 -1.85 -3.55
CA ALA A 132 0.53 -3.29 -3.81
C ALA A 132 -0.41 -4.00 -2.83
N ILE A 133 -0.44 -3.61 -1.56
CA ILE A 133 -1.39 -4.11 -0.55
C ILE A 133 -2.82 -3.72 -0.93
N ILE A 134 -3.06 -2.50 -1.40
CA ILE A 134 -4.37 -2.04 -1.86
C ILE A 134 -4.87 -2.92 -3.01
N ALA A 135 -4.01 -3.22 -4.00
CA ALA A 135 -4.36 -4.15 -5.07
C ALA A 135 -4.65 -5.57 -4.56
N ALA A 136 -3.87 -6.06 -3.59
CA ALA A 136 -4.09 -7.38 -3.01
C ALA A 136 -5.46 -7.47 -2.31
N ILE A 137 -5.84 -6.43 -1.55
CA ILE A 137 -7.16 -6.33 -0.89
C ILE A 137 -8.27 -6.34 -1.95
N PHE A 138 -8.12 -5.55 -3.00
CA PHE A 138 -9.10 -5.48 -4.09
C PHE A 138 -9.34 -6.86 -4.71
N ILE A 139 -8.27 -7.55 -5.09
CA ILE A 139 -8.36 -8.89 -5.71
C ILE A 139 -8.95 -9.91 -4.72
N ASP A 140 -8.48 -9.94 -3.46
CA ASP A 140 -8.94 -10.90 -2.45
C ASP A 140 -10.42 -10.72 -2.09
N SER A 141 -10.92 -9.48 -2.18
CA SER A 141 -12.34 -9.15 -1.95
C SER A 141 -13.25 -9.38 -3.17
N GLY A 142 -12.75 -9.99 -4.25
CA GLY A 142 -13.50 -10.22 -5.47
C GLY A 142 -13.76 -8.93 -6.26
N ASP A 143 -12.73 -8.12 -6.41
CA ASP A 143 -12.73 -6.83 -7.13
C ASP A 143 -13.69 -5.78 -6.51
N SER A 144 -13.81 -5.81 -5.18
CA SER A 144 -14.73 -4.95 -4.45
C SER A 144 -14.12 -3.58 -4.09
N MET A 145 -14.46 -2.53 -4.85
CA MET A 145 -14.13 -1.14 -4.48
C MET A 145 -14.68 -0.75 -3.10
N ALA A 146 -15.85 -1.27 -2.71
CA ALA A 146 -16.45 -0.94 -1.42
C ALA A 146 -15.62 -1.47 -0.24
N GLU A 147 -15.09 -2.68 -0.33
CA GLU A 147 -14.22 -3.25 0.71
C GLU A 147 -12.86 -2.55 0.71
N THR A 148 -12.27 -2.28 -0.46
CA THR A 148 -11.00 -1.57 -0.59
C THR A 148 -11.09 -0.16 0.00
N LYS A 149 -12.16 0.58 -0.30
CA LYS A 149 -12.42 1.91 0.26
C LYS A 149 -12.49 1.90 1.80
N LYS A 150 -13.07 0.86 2.42
CA LYS A 150 -13.10 0.73 3.89
C LYS A 150 -11.68 0.58 4.45
N CYS A 151 -10.85 -0.24 3.82
CA CYS A 151 -9.46 -0.44 4.22
C CYS A 151 -8.64 0.85 4.05
N ILE A 152 -8.75 1.51 2.89
CA ILE A 152 -8.09 2.80 2.63
C ILE A 152 -8.50 3.84 3.68
N LYS A 153 -9.80 3.97 3.97
CA LYS A 153 -10.29 4.89 5.01
C LYS A 153 -9.69 4.59 6.38
N LYS A 154 -9.45 3.33 6.70
CA LYS A 154 -8.84 2.92 7.96
C LYS A 154 -7.35 3.28 8.01
N ILE A 155 -6.57 2.92 6.98
CA ILE A 155 -5.12 3.12 6.98
C ILE A 155 -4.71 4.58 6.76
N PHE A 156 -5.56 5.39 6.06
CA PHE A 156 -5.39 6.83 5.87
C PHE A 156 -6.19 7.67 6.88
N GLY A 157 -6.67 7.08 7.97
CA GLY A 157 -7.49 7.78 8.96
C GLY A 157 -6.91 9.13 9.43
N PRO A 158 -5.63 9.20 9.86
CA PRO A 158 -5.01 10.46 10.28
C PRO A 158 -5.00 11.54 9.21
N GLU A 159 -4.72 11.17 7.95
CA GLU A 159 -4.70 12.08 6.80
C GLU A 159 -6.10 12.64 6.50
N PHE A 160 -7.12 11.79 6.58
CA PHE A 160 -8.51 12.22 6.41
C PHE A 160 -8.99 13.12 7.54
N ASP A 161 -8.57 12.89 8.77
CA ASP A 161 -8.90 13.75 9.90
C ASP A 161 -8.24 15.13 9.79
N GLU A 162 -6.99 15.19 9.30
CA GLU A 162 -6.32 16.46 8.98
C GLU A 162 -7.05 17.20 7.85
N LEU A 163 -7.42 16.48 6.81
CA LEU A 163 -8.17 17.01 5.67
C LEU A 163 -9.50 17.65 6.11
N LYS A 164 -10.29 16.93 6.92
CA LYS A 164 -11.56 17.43 7.44
C LYS A 164 -11.38 18.72 8.25
N LYS A 165 -10.31 18.81 9.06
CA LYS A 165 -10.00 20.03 9.80
C LYS A 165 -9.71 21.21 8.86
N LYS A 166 -8.96 21.00 7.78
CA LYS A 166 -8.67 22.02 6.75
C LYS A 166 -9.94 22.47 6.00
N LEU A 167 -10.85 21.54 5.71
CA LEU A 167 -12.11 21.84 5.02
C LEU A 167 -13.10 22.62 5.92
N LEU A 168 -13.11 22.34 7.23
CA LEU A 168 -13.99 23.02 8.19
C LEU A 168 -13.49 24.40 8.59
N ASN A 169 -12.19 24.66 8.48
CA ASN A 169 -11.54 25.92 8.82
C ASN A 169 -10.71 26.45 7.62
N PRO A 170 -11.35 26.84 6.52
CA PRO A 170 -10.61 27.43 5.39
C PRO A 170 -9.99 28.77 5.85
N GLN A 171 -8.65 28.86 5.76
CA GLN A 171 -7.93 30.13 5.99
C GLN A 171 -8.13 31.08 4.82
#